data_46c3d9ea5caf90f303f2f4b457b95a7f
#
_entry.id   46c3d9ea5caf90f303f2f4b457b95a7f
#
_cell.length_a   1.000
_cell.length_b   1.000
_cell.length_c   1.000
_cell.angle_alpha   90.00
_cell.angle_beta   90.00
_cell.angle_gamma   90.00
#
_symmetry.space_group_name_H-M   'P 1'
#
loop_
_entity.id
_entity.type
_entity.pdbx_description
1 polymer ?
#
loop_
_entity_poly.entity_id
_entity_poly.type
_entity_poly.pdbx_seq_one_letter_code
_entity_poly.pdbx_strand_id
1 'polypeptide(L)'
;FSSLFVLEMHYSFYSSLKNVWLKGPNKVFCLILVALILLLCIGGYLFFLKKDSALGRLFMWKIECRAIAQKPLLGYGANSFAHTYKITQEDYFSSELFSEEEEFVAGVVKYAFNEYFQMAIEYGLPVLFLYIGFCVYGVYIGIKNKRYGICGGIISFMIFSFSSYPLHLPVLFSSFLLLLLAAIAKHDKAFLWLYVFLFSSLVFLNYKP
;
A
#
# COMPACT_ATOMS: atom_id res chain seq x y z
N PHE A 1 -7.79 -3.36 9.16
CA PHE A 1 -8.08 -4.60 8.41
C PHE A 1 -7.39 -5.81 9.03
N SER A 2 -6.08 -5.76 9.34
CA SER A 2 -5.36 -6.88 9.97
C SER A 2 -5.90 -7.23 11.35
N SER A 3 -6.22 -6.25 12.18
CA SER A 3 -6.81 -6.45 13.51
C SER A 3 -8.20 -7.08 13.43
N LEU A 4 -9.03 -6.68 12.46
CA LEU A 4 -10.33 -7.30 12.23
C LEU A 4 -10.21 -8.75 11.75
N PHE A 5 -9.23 -9.04 10.90
CA PHE A 5 -8.97 -10.40 10.42
C PHE A 5 -8.48 -11.33 11.55
N VAL A 6 -7.63 -10.83 12.44
CA VAL A 6 -7.16 -11.58 13.64
C VAL A 6 -8.29 -11.75 14.66
N LEU A 7 -9.12 -10.72 14.86
CA LEU A 7 -10.31 -10.78 15.73
C LEU A 7 -11.33 -11.81 15.22
N GLU A 8 -11.57 -11.87 13.90
CA GLU A 8 -12.45 -12.87 13.28
C GLU A 8 -12.01 -14.29 13.59
N MET A 9 -10.71 -14.55 13.50
CA MET A 9 -10.14 -15.88 13.72
C MET A 9 -10.10 -16.29 15.19
N HIS A 10 -10.03 -15.33 16.11
CA HIS A 10 -9.90 -15.64 17.54
C HIS A 10 -11.25 -15.65 18.29
N TYR A 11 -12.20 -14.82 17.86
CA TYR A 11 -13.47 -14.62 18.57
C TYR A 11 -14.71 -15.02 17.77
N SER A 12 -14.55 -15.63 16.58
CA SER A 12 -15.70 -15.97 15.72
C SER A 12 -16.64 -14.76 15.53
N PHE A 13 -16.05 -13.59 15.31
CA PHE A 13 -16.75 -12.31 15.22
C PHE A 13 -17.86 -12.35 14.17
N TYR A 14 -17.60 -13.03 13.04
CA TYR A 14 -18.59 -13.23 11.98
C TYR A 14 -19.81 -14.03 12.47
N SER A 15 -19.61 -15.07 13.26
CA SER A 15 -20.74 -15.86 13.80
C SER A 15 -21.58 -15.05 14.79
N SER A 16 -20.94 -14.18 15.59
CA SER A 16 -21.62 -13.26 16.48
C SER A 16 -22.39 -12.19 15.71
N LEU A 17 -21.81 -11.60 14.68
CA LEU A 17 -22.49 -10.65 13.77
C LEU A 17 -23.66 -11.32 13.04
N LYS A 18 -23.49 -12.55 12.54
CA LYS A 18 -24.55 -13.32 11.89
C LYS A 18 -25.73 -13.56 12.83
N ASN A 19 -25.47 -13.87 14.09
CA ASN A 19 -26.51 -14.07 15.10
C ASN A 19 -27.25 -12.76 15.44
N VAL A 20 -26.56 -11.64 15.50
CA VAL A 20 -27.14 -10.30 15.69
C VAL A 20 -27.95 -9.90 14.45
N TRP A 21 -27.46 -10.21 13.25
CA TRP A 21 -28.16 -9.94 11.99
C TRP A 21 -29.45 -10.71 11.86
N LEU A 22 -29.47 -11.99 12.27
CA LEU A 22 -30.66 -12.85 12.27
C LEU A 22 -31.72 -12.39 13.28
N LYS A 23 -31.33 -11.75 14.41
CA LYS A 23 -32.24 -11.24 15.43
C LYS A 23 -32.86 -9.88 15.14
N GLY A 24 -32.30 -9.09 14.23
CA GLY A 24 -32.80 -7.76 13.88
C GLY A 24 -32.07 -7.14 12.68
N PRO A 25 -32.32 -7.66 11.46
CA PRO A 25 -31.56 -7.22 10.27
C PRO A 25 -31.67 -5.70 10.01
N ASN A 26 -32.84 -5.11 10.29
CA ASN A 26 -33.06 -3.67 10.10
C ASN A 26 -32.20 -2.82 11.05
N LYS A 27 -32.00 -3.26 12.32
CA LYS A 27 -31.15 -2.54 13.28
C LYS A 27 -29.68 -2.58 12.88
N VAL A 28 -29.21 -3.74 12.45
CA VAL A 28 -27.82 -3.91 11.96
C VAL A 28 -27.60 -3.09 10.70
N PHE A 29 -28.55 -3.12 9.77
CA PHE A 29 -28.50 -2.31 8.56
C PHE A 29 -28.44 -0.81 8.88
N CYS A 30 -29.31 -0.30 9.77
CA CYS A 30 -29.26 1.07 10.22
C CYS A 30 -27.92 1.43 10.88
N LEU A 31 -27.35 0.54 11.68
CA LEU A 31 -26.07 0.77 12.36
C LEU A 31 -24.92 0.85 11.38
N ILE A 32 -24.90 -0.02 10.36
CA ILE A 32 -23.93 0.02 9.26
C ILE A 32 -24.07 1.31 8.45
N LEU A 33 -25.31 1.71 8.14
CA LEU A 33 -25.59 2.95 7.41
C LEU A 33 -25.10 4.17 8.18
N VAL A 34 -25.40 4.26 9.48
CA VAL A 34 -24.92 5.34 10.35
C VAL A 34 -23.40 5.35 10.42
N ALA A 35 -22.76 4.20 10.59
CA ALA A 35 -21.30 4.09 10.60
C ALA A 35 -20.68 4.55 9.27
N LEU A 36 -21.31 4.19 8.15
CA LEU A 36 -20.88 4.63 6.81
C LEU A 36 -21.00 6.14 6.64
N ILE A 37 -22.13 6.72 7.05
CA ILE A 37 -22.35 8.18 7.00
C ILE A 37 -21.33 8.91 7.88
N LEU A 38 -21.10 8.44 9.11
CA LEU A 38 -20.09 9.03 9.99
C LEU A 38 -18.69 8.96 9.36
N LEU A 39 -18.34 7.84 8.74
CA LEU A 39 -17.06 7.65 8.08
C LEU A 39 -16.90 8.57 6.87
N LEU A 40 -17.97 8.80 6.10
CA LEU A 40 -17.99 9.76 4.99
C LEU A 40 -17.90 11.21 5.50
N CYS A 41 -18.60 11.55 6.59
CA CYS A 41 -18.52 12.88 7.19
C CYS A 41 -17.12 13.17 7.74
N ILE A 42 -16.51 12.21 8.46
CA ILE A 42 -15.16 12.34 8.98
C ILE A 42 -14.15 12.45 7.82
N GLY A 43 -14.30 11.60 6.79
CA GLY A 43 -13.47 11.65 5.59
C GLY A 43 -13.56 12.99 4.87
N GLY A 44 -14.77 13.52 4.68
CA GLY A 44 -15.01 14.84 4.10
C GLY A 44 -14.39 15.96 4.94
N TYR A 45 -14.58 15.94 6.26
CA TYR A 45 -13.98 16.92 7.16
C TYR A 45 -12.45 16.90 7.12
N LEU A 46 -11.83 15.70 7.16
CA LEU A 46 -10.37 15.54 7.04
C LEU A 46 -9.84 15.99 5.68
N PHE A 47 -10.61 15.76 4.60
CA PHE A 47 -10.28 16.26 3.27
C PHE A 47 -10.23 17.79 3.25
N PHE A 48 -11.23 18.46 3.81
CA PHE A 48 -11.25 19.94 3.88
C PHE A 48 -10.11 20.49 4.75
N LEU A 49 -9.77 19.84 5.85
CA LEU A 49 -8.65 20.25 6.70
C LEU A 49 -7.28 20.15 6.02
N LYS A 50 -7.13 19.24 5.06
CA LYS A 50 -5.86 18.99 4.34
C LYS A 50 -6.05 19.06 2.82
N LYS A 51 -6.90 19.97 2.36
CA LYS A 51 -7.26 20.12 0.95
C LYS A 51 -6.02 20.17 0.05
N ASP A 52 -5.05 21.01 0.37
CA ASP A 52 -3.85 21.20 -0.45
C ASP A 52 -3.00 19.93 -0.53
N SER A 53 -2.86 19.19 0.58
CA SER A 53 -2.16 17.90 0.58
C SER A 53 -2.89 16.83 -0.22
N ALA A 54 -4.22 16.83 -0.20
CA ALA A 54 -5.02 15.90 -0.99
C ALA A 54 -4.96 16.24 -2.49
N LEU A 55 -5.11 17.51 -2.83
CA LEU A 55 -4.98 18.01 -4.21
C LEU A 55 -3.59 17.74 -4.76
N GLY A 56 -2.54 17.96 -3.97
CA GLY A 56 -1.16 17.65 -4.35
C GLY A 56 -0.96 16.18 -4.71
N ARG A 57 -1.57 15.24 -3.94
CA ARG A 57 -1.53 13.81 -4.27
C ARG A 57 -2.31 13.46 -5.53
N LEU A 58 -3.48 14.05 -5.73
CA LEU A 58 -4.26 13.84 -6.95
C LEU A 58 -3.52 14.36 -8.19
N PHE A 59 -2.88 15.53 -8.06
CA PHE A 59 -2.04 16.07 -9.12
C PHE A 59 -0.83 15.16 -9.41
N MET A 60 -0.14 14.67 -8.36
CA MET A 60 0.94 13.69 -8.53
C MET A 60 0.47 12.47 -9.31
N TRP A 61 -0.65 11.86 -8.92
CA TRP A 61 -1.20 10.69 -9.61
C TRP A 61 -1.54 10.98 -11.08
N LYS A 62 -2.03 12.19 -11.38
CA LYS A 62 -2.28 12.62 -12.76
C LYS A 62 -1.00 12.61 -13.61
N ILE A 63 0.09 13.17 -13.09
CA ILE A 63 1.39 13.18 -13.77
C ILE A 63 1.99 11.76 -13.86
N GLU A 64 1.90 10.98 -12.78
CA GLU A 64 2.37 9.59 -12.73
C GLU A 64 1.64 8.70 -13.75
N CYS A 65 0.32 8.82 -13.87
CA CYS A 65 -0.46 8.10 -14.88
C CYS A 65 -0.01 8.45 -16.31
N ARG A 66 0.34 9.72 -16.59
CA ARG A 66 0.88 10.12 -17.89
C ARG A 66 2.25 9.48 -18.16
N ALA A 67 3.14 9.50 -17.19
CA ALA A 67 4.43 8.85 -17.30
C ALA A 67 4.29 7.34 -17.58
N ILE A 68 3.39 6.65 -16.87
CA ILE A 68 3.10 5.22 -17.09
C ILE A 68 2.56 4.99 -18.51
N ALA A 69 1.64 5.86 -18.99
CA ALA A 69 1.04 5.71 -20.31
C ALA A 69 2.08 5.87 -21.45
N GLN A 70 3.12 6.66 -21.25
CA GLN A 70 4.20 6.83 -22.25
C GLN A 70 5.09 5.57 -22.37
N LYS A 71 5.36 4.85 -21.25
CA LYS A 71 6.20 3.63 -21.24
C LYS A 71 5.62 2.52 -20.36
N PRO A 72 4.46 1.93 -20.73
CA PRO A 72 3.73 1.03 -19.84
C PRO A 72 4.41 -0.35 -19.63
N LEU A 73 5.23 -0.81 -20.57
CA LEU A 73 5.76 -2.19 -20.53
C LEU A 73 7.11 -2.29 -19.80
N LEU A 74 8.04 -1.41 -20.09
CA LEU A 74 9.42 -1.51 -19.59
C LEU A 74 9.76 -0.43 -18.56
N GLY A 75 8.90 0.60 -18.41
CA GLY A 75 9.18 1.74 -17.55
C GLY A 75 10.39 2.56 -18.01
N TYR A 76 10.95 3.32 -17.09
CA TYR A 76 12.06 4.24 -17.36
C TYR A 76 13.39 3.78 -16.75
N GLY A 77 13.38 2.69 -15.98
CA GLY A 77 14.54 2.16 -15.28
C GLY A 77 14.55 2.45 -13.78
N ALA A 78 15.34 1.69 -13.04
CA ALA A 78 15.47 1.83 -11.59
C ALA A 78 15.92 3.24 -11.19
N ASN A 79 15.34 3.77 -10.12
CA ASN A 79 15.62 5.11 -9.57
C ASN A 79 15.35 6.28 -10.55
N SER A 80 14.58 6.06 -11.62
CA SER A 80 14.24 7.08 -12.61
C SER A 80 13.05 7.95 -12.19
N PHE A 81 12.31 7.59 -11.15
CA PHE A 81 11.05 8.22 -10.77
C PHE A 81 11.14 9.75 -10.70
N ALA A 82 12.04 10.29 -9.88
CA ALA A 82 12.14 11.74 -9.68
C ALA A 82 12.43 12.51 -10.96
N HIS A 83 13.30 11.97 -11.82
CA HIS A 83 13.64 12.56 -13.10
C HIS A 83 12.47 12.50 -14.09
N THR A 84 11.85 11.32 -14.22
CA THR A 84 10.70 11.08 -15.09
C THR A 84 9.51 11.95 -14.69
N TYR A 85 9.20 12.00 -13.39
CA TYR A 85 8.13 12.83 -12.86
C TYR A 85 8.35 14.30 -13.22
N LYS A 86 9.56 14.82 -12.99
CA LYS A 86 9.91 16.20 -13.29
C LYS A 86 9.70 16.54 -14.78
N ILE A 87 10.23 15.73 -15.69
CA ILE A 87 10.09 15.95 -17.14
C ILE A 87 8.61 15.88 -17.55
N THR A 88 7.87 14.88 -17.06
CA THR A 88 6.43 14.73 -17.38
C THR A 88 5.61 15.89 -16.84
N GLN A 89 5.97 16.46 -15.69
CA GLN A 89 5.33 17.62 -15.11
C GLN A 89 5.64 18.88 -15.92
N GLU A 90 6.89 19.08 -16.36
CA GLU A 90 7.31 20.19 -17.23
C GLU A 90 6.58 20.14 -18.58
N ASP A 91 6.47 18.95 -19.18
CA ASP A 91 5.73 18.71 -20.42
C ASP A 91 4.23 19.02 -20.25
N TYR A 92 3.64 18.62 -19.12
CA TYR A 92 2.27 18.94 -18.79
C TYR A 92 2.02 20.45 -18.75
N PHE A 93 2.83 21.21 -18.03
CA PHE A 93 2.66 22.64 -17.90
C PHE A 93 3.01 23.42 -19.19
N SER A 94 3.79 22.84 -20.11
CA SER A 94 4.11 23.46 -21.38
C SER A 94 3.07 23.22 -22.47
N SER A 95 2.33 22.09 -22.39
CA SER A 95 1.48 21.60 -23.48
C SER A 95 -0.02 21.74 -23.21
N GLU A 96 -0.46 21.94 -21.97
CA GLU A 96 -1.87 21.92 -21.60
C GLU A 96 -2.31 23.14 -20.79
N LEU A 97 -3.62 23.39 -20.84
CA LEU A 97 -4.29 24.31 -19.92
C LEU A 97 -4.37 23.66 -18.54
N PHE A 98 -3.72 24.24 -17.56
CA PHE A 98 -3.73 23.81 -16.17
C PHE A 98 -4.46 24.84 -15.29
N SER A 99 -4.94 24.40 -14.11
CA SER A 99 -5.57 25.30 -13.15
C SER A 99 -4.52 25.94 -12.23
N GLU A 100 -4.82 27.12 -11.69
CA GLU A 100 -3.98 27.77 -10.67
C GLU A 100 -3.79 26.87 -9.43
N GLU A 101 -4.79 26.03 -9.09
CA GLU A 101 -4.69 25.07 -7.99
C GLU A 101 -3.65 23.98 -8.28
N GLU A 102 -3.54 23.51 -9.53
CA GLU A 102 -2.54 22.51 -9.93
C GLU A 102 -1.13 23.10 -9.90
N GLU A 103 -0.95 24.33 -10.36
CA GLU A 103 0.32 25.04 -10.29
C GLU A 103 0.75 25.27 -8.84
N PHE A 104 -0.18 25.65 -7.96
CA PHE A 104 0.09 25.88 -6.55
C PHE A 104 0.55 24.62 -5.80
N VAL A 105 -0.03 23.45 -6.11
CA VAL A 105 0.32 22.18 -5.46
C VAL A 105 1.44 21.42 -6.15
N ALA A 106 1.88 21.91 -7.31
CA ALA A 106 2.99 21.31 -8.05
C ALA A 106 4.30 21.46 -7.28
N GLY A 107 5.04 20.38 -7.12
CA GLY A 107 6.28 20.37 -6.37
C GLY A 107 7.28 19.35 -6.90
N VAL A 108 8.52 19.47 -6.45
CA VAL A 108 9.57 18.50 -6.73
C VAL A 108 9.45 17.35 -5.73
N VAL A 109 9.20 16.15 -6.24
CA VAL A 109 9.03 14.96 -5.44
C VAL A 109 10.14 13.97 -5.70
N LYS A 110 10.61 13.32 -4.63
CA LYS A 110 11.65 12.28 -4.70
C LYS A 110 11.04 10.88 -4.84
N TYR A 111 9.87 10.66 -4.26
CA TYR A 111 9.15 9.39 -4.24
C TYR A 111 7.67 9.60 -4.57
N ALA A 112 7.03 8.61 -5.15
CA ALA A 112 5.65 8.65 -5.60
C ALA A 112 4.59 8.74 -4.48
N PHE A 113 4.92 8.58 -3.20
CA PHE A 113 3.93 8.36 -2.12
C PHE A 113 2.89 7.28 -2.46
N ASN A 114 3.20 6.43 -3.45
CA ASN A 114 2.45 5.26 -3.88
C ASN A 114 3.43 4.30 -4.57
N GLU A 115 3.78 3.21 -3.89
CA GLU A 115 4.76 2.23 -4.39
C GLU A 115 4.33 1.58 -5.71
N TYR A 116 3.02 1.44 -5.93
CA TYR A 116 2.52 0.84 -7.15
C TYR A 116 2.77 1.72 -8.37
N PHE A 117 2.56 3.02 -8.24
CA PHE A 117 2.87 3.97 -9.31
C PHE A 117 4.37 4.10 -9.52
N GLN A 118 5.16 4.15 -8.44
CA GLN A 118 6.61 4.22 -8.58
C GLN A 118 7.15 2.98 -9.29
N MET A 119 6.69 1.78 -8.90
CA MET A 119 7.08 0.53 -9.55
C MET A 119 6.65 0.48 -11.02
N ALA A 120 5.45 0.96 -11.35
CA ALA A 120 4.96 1.03 -12.72
C ALA A 120 5.79 1.98 -13.58
N ILE A 121 6.22 3.13 -13.03
CA ILE A 121 7.06 4.11 -13.73
C ILE A 121 8.48 3.54 -13.94
N GLU A 122 9.07 2.97 -12.91
CA GLU A 122 10.45 2.49 -12.97
C GLU A 122 10.61 1.20 -13.75
N TYR A 123 9.71 0.23 -13.55
CA TYR A 123 9.86 -1.13 -14.07
C TYR A 123 8.75 -1.57 -15.03
N GLY A 124 7.72 -0.75 -15.20
CA GLY A 124 6.56 -1.05 -16.04
C GLY A 124 5.47 -1.88 -15.36
N LEU A 125 4.30 -1.93 -16.00
CA LEU A 125 3.13 -2.67 -15.51
C LEU A 125 3.37 -4.18 -15.34
N PRO A 126 4.11 -4.89 -16.20
CA PRO A 126 4.36 -6.31 -16.01
C PRO A 126 5.02 -6.63 -14.67
N VAL A 127 6.02 -5.84 -14.26
CA VAL A 127 6.70 -6.03 -12.97
C VAL A 127 5.78 -5.68 -11.80
N LEU A 128 4.96 -4.64 -11.93
CA LEU A 128 3.94 -4.31 -10.95
C LEU A 128 2.95 -5.49 -10.75
N PHE A 129 2.45 -6.08 -11.83
CA PHE A 129 1.53 -7.23 -11.72
C PHE A 129 2.20 -8.46 -11.12
N LEU A 130 3.47 -8.72 -11.45
CA LEU A 130 4.25 -9.78 -10.81
C LEU A 130 4.41 -9.54 -9.30
N TYR A 131 4.69 -8.32 -8.88
CA TYR A 131 4.79 -7.94 -7.47
C TYR A 131 3.47 -8.17 -6.74
N ILE A 132 2.35 -7.68 -7.28
CA ILE A 132 1.02 -7.89 -6.70
C ILE A 132 0.69 -9.38 -6.64
N GLY A 133 0.94 -10.13 -7.73
CA GLY A 133 0.73 -11.57 -7.79
C GLY A 133 1.53 -12.32 -6.73
N PHE A 134 2.79 -11.92 -6.51
CA PHE A 134 3.64 -12.50 -5.47
C PHE A 134 3.11 -12.23 -4.05
N CYS A 135 2.63 -11.01 -3.79
CA CYS A 135 2.00 -10.66 -2.52
C CYS A 135 0.73 -11.47 -2.27
N VAL A 136 -0.14 -11.57 -3.27
CA VAL A 136 -1.38 -12.35 -3.22
C VAL A 136 -1.08 -13.84 -3.00
N TYR A 137 -0.07 -14.37 -3.70
CA TYR A 137 0.40 -15.74 -3.51
C TYR A 137 0.90 -15.97 -2.08
N GLY A 138 1.69 -15.05 -1.53
CA GLY A 138 2.15 -15.09 -0.14
C GLY A 138 1.00 -15.14 0.87
N VAL A 139 -0.01 -14.29 0.67
CA VAL A 139 -1.24 -14.30 1.50
C VAL A 139 -2.00 -15.62 1.36
N TYR A 140 -2.18 -16.13 0.13
CA TYR A 140 -2.86 -17.40 -0.14
C TYR A 140 -2.18 -18.58 0.59
N ILE A 141 -0.86 -18.71 0.46
CA ILE A 141 -0.10 -19.76 1.14
C ILE A 141 -0.12 -19.58 2.67
N GLY A 142 -0.01 -18.32 3.14
CA GLY A 142 -0.10 -18.01 4.56
C GLY A 142 -1.44 -18.41 5.19
N ILE A 143 -2.55 -18.18 4.49
CA ILE A 143 -3.89 -18.63 4.89
C ILE A 143 -3.95 -20.16 4.93
N LYS A 144 -3.46 -20.84 3.88
CA LYS A 144 -3.40 -22.30 3.81
C LYS A 144 -2.59 -22.90 4.96
N ASN A 145 -1.53 -22.24 5.38
CA ASN A 145 -0.69 -22.60 6.51
C ASN A 145 -1.21 -22.11 7.88
N LYS A 146 -2.42 -21.52 7.94
CA LYS A 146 -3.05 -20.94 9.14
C LYS A 146 -2.21 -19.85 9.82
N ARG A 147 -1.41 -19.10 9.06
CA ARG A 147 -0.53 -17.99 9.53
C ARG A 147 -1.22 -16.64 9.40
N TYR A 148 -2.40 -16.52 9.97
CA TYR A 148 -3.28 -15.35 9.76
C TYR A 148 -2.66 -14.02 10.18
N GLY A 149 -1.88 -13.99 11.28
CA GLY A 149 -1.18 -12.79 11.71
C GLY A 149 -0.16 -12.27 10.67
N ILE A 150 0.56 -13.20 10.03
CA ILE A 150 1.52 -12.89 8.96
C ILE A 150 0.77 -12.35 7.72
N CYS A 151 -0.33 -13.00 7.34
CA CYS A 151 -1.19 -12.52 6.25
C CYS A 151 -1.72 -11.11 6.51
N GLY A 152 -2.16 -10.84 7.75
CA GLY A 152 -2.57 -9.51 8.19
C GLY A 152 -1.45 -8.48 8.05
N GLY A 153 -0.23 -8.83 8.41
CA GLY A 153 0.96 -7.99 8.22
C GLY A 153 1.24 -7.65 6.76
N ILE A 154 1.19 -8.65 5.85
CA ILE A 154 1.37 -8.45 4.41
C ILE A 154 0.28 -7.52 3.85
N ILE A 155 -0.99 -7.77 4.18
CA ILE A 155 -2.11 -6.94 3.73
C ILE A 155 -1.97 -5.51 4.24
N SER A 156 -1.59 -5.33 5.51
CA SER A 156 -1.36 -3.99 6.08
C SER A 156 -0.24 -3.25 5.36
N PHE A 157 0.85 -3.95 5.03
CA PHE A 157 1.95 -3.39 4.27
C PHE A 157 1.50 -2.97 2.87
N MET A 158 0.73 -3.81 2.17
CA MET A 158 0.18 -3.47 0.85
C MET A 158 -0.73 -2.24 0.91
N ILE A 159 -1.58 -2.11 1.93
CA ILE A 159 -2.43 -0.93 2.13
C ILE A 159 -1.58 0.31 2.41
N PHE A 160 -0.55 0.19 3.24
CA PHE A 160 0.37 1.28 3.55
C PHE A 160 1.15 1.74 2.31
N SER A 161 1.56 0.81 1.44
CA SER A 161 2.23 1.08 0.16
C SER A 161 1.39 1.90 -0.82
N PHE A 162 0.06 1.94 -0.66
CA PHE A 162 -0.82 2.76 -1.49
C PHE A 162 -0.72 4.26 -1.17
N SER A 163 -0.32 4.63 0.04
CA SER A 163 -0.25 6.03 0.48
C SER A 163 1.13 6.48 0.93
N SER A 164 2.16 5.64 0.77
CA SER A 164 3.52 5.89 1.23
C SER A 164 4.53 5.13 0.37
N TYR A 165 5.82 5.21 0.74
CA TYR A 165 6.95 4.57 0.04
C TYR A 165 7.75 3.62 0.96
N PRO A 166 7.12 2.59 1.57
CA PRO A 166 7.77 1.71 2.54
C PRO A 166 8.86 0.82 1.94
N LEU A 167 8.80 0.49 0.63
CA LEU A 167 9.84 -0.30 -0.03
C LEU A 167 11.17 0.44 -0.15
N HIS A 168 11.15 1.78 -0.11
CA HIS A 168 12.34 2.62 -0.13
C HIS A 168 12.98 2.80 1.26
N LEU A 169 12.34 2.31 2.31
CA LEU A 169 12.87 2.32 3.67
C LEU A 169 13.44 0.93 4.00
N PRO A 170 14.78 0.77 4.15
CA PRO A 170 15.42 -0.54 4.27
C PRO A 170 14.83 -1.43 5.37
N VAL A 171 14.49 -0.85 6.51
CA VAL A 171 13.90 -1.56 7.65
C VAL A 171 12.50 -2.11 7.30
N LEU A 172 11.66 -1.30 6.65
CA LEU A 172 10.30 -1.72 6.27
C LEU A 172 10.34 -2.73 5.13
N PHE A 173 11.21 -2.52 4.15
CA PHE A 173 11.45 -3.48 3.06
C PHE A 173 11.90 -4.85 3.58
N SER A 174 12.91 -4.86 4.48
CA SER A 174 13.39 -6.09 5.10
C SER A 174 12.30 -6.79 5.91
N SER A 175 11.52 -6.03 6.69
CA SER A 175 10.39 -6.57 7.46
C SER A 175 9.33 -7.18 6.55
N PHE A 176 9.03 -6.54 5.42
CA PHE A 176 8.07 -7.06 4.44
C PHE A 176 8.55 -8.36 3.77
N LEU A 177 9.82 -8.41 3.35
CA LEU A 177 10.41 -9.65 2.82
C LEU A 177 10.36 -10.78 3.85
N LEU A 178 10.62 -10.47 5.12
CA LEU A 178 10.51 -11.43 6.20
C LEU A 178 9.07 -11.95 6.36
N LEU A 179 8.07 -11.09 6.30
CA LEU A 179 6.66 -11.51 6.36
C LEU A 179 6.29 -12.42 5.18
N LEU A 180 6.71 -12.08 3.95
CA LEU A 180 6.46 -12.91 2.77
C LEU A 180 7.12 -14.27 2.87
N LEU A 181 8.39 -14.31 3.23
CA LEU A 181 9.11 -15.56 3.45
C LEU A 181 8.45 -16.38 4.56
N ALA A 182 8.08 -15.74 5.71
CA ALA A 182 7.40 -16.41 6.80
C ALA A 182 6.01 -16.95 6.41
N ALA A 183 5.33 -16.33 5.45
CA ALA A 183 4.06 -16.85 4.93
C ALA A 183 4.27 -18.15 4.14
N ILE A 184 5.35 -18.21 3.32
CA ILE A 184 5.60 -19.27 2.33
C ILE A 184 6.42 -20.43 2.93
N ALA A 185 7.34 -20.17 3.87
CA ALA A 185 8.25 -21.16 4.41
C ALA A 185 7.52 -22.38 5.00
N LYS A 186 8.01 -23.58 4.70
CA LYS A 186 7.59 -24.80 5.39
C LYS A 186 8.09 -24.76 6.82
N HIS A 187 7.42 -25.50 7.71
CA HIS A 187 7.54 -25.49 9.16
C HIS A 187 8.91 -26.03 9.67
N ASP A 188 10.01 -25.42 9.26
CA ASP A 188 11.34 -25.84 9.66
C ASP A 188 11.97 -24.80 10.62
N LYS A 189 12.29 -25.25 11.86
CA LYS A 189 12.86 -24.38 12.91
C LYS A 189 14.18 -23.74 12.47
N ALA A 190 14.96 -24.44 11.64
CA ALA A 190 16.22 -23.92 11.08
C ALA A 190 16.00 -22.67 10.24
N PHE A 191 14.89 -22.63 9.50
CA PHE A 191 14.52 -21.48 8.67
C PHE A 191 14.17 -20.26 9.52
N LEU A 192 13.51 -20.45 10.68
CA LEU A 192 13.18 -19.38 11.61
C LEU A 192 14.44 -18.72 12.19
N TRP A 193 15.47 -19.51 12.54
CA TRP A 193 16.74 -19.00 13.04
C TRP A 193 17.55 -18.26 11.98
N LEU A 194 17.56 -18.74 10.74
CA LEU A 194 18.16 -18.03 9.60
C LEU A 194 17.47 -16.68 9.39
N TYR A 195 16.18 -16.62 9.58
CA TYR A 195 15.35 -15.42 9.54
C TYR A 195 15.77 -14.37 10.55
N VAL A 196 15.81 -14.77 11.84
CA VAL A 196 16.21 -13.88 12.94
C VAL A 196 17.63 -13.39 12.71
N PHE A 197 18.53 -14.23 12.23
CA PHE A 197 19.90 -13.87 11.95
C PHE A 197 20.02 -12.88 10.79
N LEU A 198 19.35 -13.11 9.67
CA LEU A 198 19.36 -12.17 8.53
C LEU A 198 18.72 -10.83 8.89
N PHE A 199 17.63 -10.84 9.66
CA PHE A 199 16.99 -9.62 10.09
C PHE A 199 17.88 -8.79 11.04
N SER A 200 18.46 -9.42 12.05
CA SER A 200 19.37 -8.73 12.97
C SER A 200 20.63 -8.20 12.24
N SER A 201 21.16 -8.95 11.28
CA SER A 201 22.29 -8.50 10.45
C SER A 201 21.92 -7.30 9.58
N LEU A 202 20.75 -7.30 8.93
CA LEU A 202 20.27 -6.18 8.13
C LEU A 202 19.99 -4.94 8.96
N VAL A 203 19.37 -5.09 10.12
CA VAL A 203 19.17 -3.97 11.07
C VAL A 203 20.51 -3.42 11.54
N PHE A 204 21.46 -4.29 11.87
CA PHE A 204 22.80 -3.88 12.34
C PHE A 204 23.59 -3.18 11.23
N LEU A 205 23.55 -3.66 9.99
CA LEU A 205 24.24 -3.05 8.84
C LEU A 205 23.66 -1.67 8.46
N ASN A 206 22.37 -1.43 8.70
CA ASN A 206 21.73 -0.15 8.42
C ASN A 206 21.77 0.83 9.60
N TYR A 207 22.17 0.37 10.79
CA TYR A 207 22.40 1.23 11.96
C TYR A 207 23.82 1.81 11.89
N LYS A 208 24.05 2.77 10.96
CA LYS A 208 25.20 3.67 11.07
C LYS A 208 24.77 4.87 11.91
N PRO A 209 25.49 5.16 13.01
CA PRO A 209 25.28 6.37 13.80
C PRO A 209 25.57 7.63 12.98
#